data_9c15654106461fe8c78f796f8f14e258
#
_entry.id   9c15654106461fe8c78f796f8f14e258
#
_cell.length_a   1.000
_cell.length_b   1.000
_cell.length_c   1.000
_cell.angle_alpha   90.00
_cell.angle_beta   90.00
_cell.angle_gamma   90.00
#
_symmetry.space_group_name_H-M   'P 1'
#
loop_
_entity.id
_entity.type
_entity.pdbx_description
1 polymer ?
#
loop_
_entity_poly.entity_id
_entity_poly.type
_entity_poly.pdbx_seq_one_letter_code
_entity_poly.pdbx_strand_id
1 'polypeptide(L)'
;MNIPFLLVLGSGIALSLLSLSKLVLYLMEHQPILLWSFFFGLVLASIWSVAKQIDRFGPGVLGLFAAGTVGAFWITTVSPSQSPETWWFIMMSGAIAICAMILPGISGSFILLLMGKYRFILEALHGLRFDVILLFSVGMVAGITSFSHLLHWLLQRYRNLTIAVLAGFMLGSLNKVWPWKVPIQTYLDSKGKLHPLTERNLFPSTYESVTGYPAEWGMALLVALMGAALVLLLERMGSRKSA
;
A
#
# COMPACT_ATOMS: atom_id res chain seq x y z
N MET A 1 -32.10 1.69 -6.02
CA MET A 1 -30.71 1.45 -6.46
C MET A 1 -30.55 2.07 -7.86
N ASN A 2 -29.60 2.98 -8.03
CA ASN A 2 -29.44 3.68 -9.33
C ASN A 2 -28.55 2.83 -10.27
N ILE A 3 -29.18 1.87 -10.97
CA ILE A 3 -28.49 0.92 -11.87
C ILE A 3 -27.64 1.63 -12.94
N PRO A 4 -28.11 2.70 -13.63
CA PRO A 4 -27.29 3.44 -14.58
C PRO A 4 -25.99 4.00 -13.96
N PHE A 5 -26.07 4.54 -12.75
CA PHE A 5 -24.88 5.02 -12.03
C PHE A 5 -23.87 3.90 -11.77
N LEU A 6 -24.34 2.74 -11.32
CA LEU A 6 -23.47 1.57 -11.06
C LEU A 6 -22.82 1.04 -12.35
N LEU A 7 -23.54 1.04 -13.47
CA LEU A 7 -23.00 0.63 -14.77
C LEU A 7 -21.92 1.60 -15.26
N VAL A 8 -22.16 2.92 -15.18
CA VAL A 8 -21.16 3.94 -15.55
C VAL A 8 -19.94 3.85 -14.65
N LEU A 9 -20.13 3.72 -13.34
CA LEU A 9 -19.03 3.55 -12.39
C LEU A 9 -18.23 2.26 -12.67
N GLY A 10 -18.93 1.14 -12.83
CA GLY A 10 -18.31 -0.17 -13.12
C GLY A 10 -17.56 -0.18 -14.45
N SER A 11 -18.11 0.41 -15.50
CA SER A 11 -17.43 0.53 -16.80
C SER A 11 -16.18 1.43 -16.72
N GLY A 12 -16.25 2.54 -15.97
CA GLY A 12 -15.10 3.41 -15.72
C GLY A 12 -13.98 2.70 -14.97
N ILE A 13 -14.30 1.93 -13.93
CA ILE A 13 -13.35 1.11 -13.19
C ILE A 13 -12.73 0.05 -14.11
N ALA A 14 -13.54 -0.70 -14.87
CA ALA A 14 -13.06 -1.74 -15.77
C ALA A 14 -12.11 -1.16 -16.85
N LEU A 15 -12.50 -0.06 -17.49
CA LEU A 15 -11.68 0.62 -18.50
C LEU A 15 -10.35 1.11 -17.89
N SER A 16 -10.40 1.71 -16.72
CA SER A 16 -9.21 2.17 -16.00
C SER A 16 -8.27 1.02 -15.65
N LEU A 17 -8.81 -0.08 -15.13
CA LEU A 17 -8.01 -1.27 -14.81
C LEU A 17 -7.36 -1.87 -16.05
N LEU A 18 -8.06 -1.96 -17.17
CA LEU A 18 -7.54 -2.56 -18.40
C LEU A 18 -6.50 -1.68 -19.10
N SER A 19 -6.68 -0.34 -19.08
CA SER A 19 -5.76 0.59 -19.73
C SER A 19 -4.54 0.87 -18.87
N LEU A 20 -4.76 1.22 -17.59
CA LEU A 20 -3.69 1.63 -16.68
C LEU A 20 -2.80 0.45 -16.27
N SER A 21 -3.39 -0.77 -16.12
CA SER A 21 -2.59 -1.94 -15.75
C SER A 21 -1.53 -2.28 -16.77
N LYS A 22 -1.86 -2.17 -18.08
CA LYS A 22 -0.87 -2.40 -19.15
C LYS A 22 0.27 -1.39 -19.10
N LEU A 23 -0.06 -0.10 -18.88
CA LEU A 23 0.94 0.96 -18.74
C LEU A 23 1.84 0.72 -17.52
N VAL A 24 1.23 0.43 -16.37
CA VAL A 24 1.97 0.18 -15.12
C VAL A 24 2.88 -1.04 -15.26
N LEU A 25 2.40 -2.15 -15.85
CA LEU A 25 3.22 -3.34 -16.09
C LEU A 25 4.39 -3.04 -17.03
N TYR A 26 4.15 -2.32 -18.12
CA TYR A 26 5.20 -1.89 -19.03
C TYR A 26 6.26 -1.03 -18.34
N LEU A 27 5.84 -0.04 -17.55
CA LEU A 27 6.76 0.81 -16.79
C LEU A 27 7.50 0.01 -15.70
N MET A 28 6.86 -0.95 -15.07
CA MET A 28 7.46 -1.81 -14.06
C MET A 28 8.56 -2.70 -14.64
N GLU A 29 8.41 -3.14 -15.89
CA GLU A 29 9.41 -3.96 -16.58
C GLU A 29 10.55 -3.12 -17.19
N HIS A 30 10.28 -1.92 -17.71
CA HIS A 30 11.24 -1.12 -18.48
C HIS A 30 11.79 0.08 -17.71
N GLN A 31 11.00 0.69 -16.82
CA GLN A 31 11.35 1.93 -16.10
C GLN A 31 10.93 1.86 -14.62
N PRO A 32 11.37 0.85 -13.86
CA PRO A 32 10.92 0.66 -12.48
C PRO A 32 11.27 1.83 -11.58
N ILE A 33 12.46 2.44 -11.73
CA ILE A 33 12.89 3.59 -10.93
C ILE A 33 11.91 4.76 -11.08
N LEU A 34 11.55 5.10 -12.32
CA LEU A 34 10.64 6.22 -12.59
C LEU A 34 9.24 5.95 -12.05
N LEU A 35 8.74 4.73 -12.22
CA LEU A 35 7.42 4.34 -11.68
C LEU A 35 7.39 4.45 -10.15
N TRP A 36 8.38 3.90 -9.47
CA TRP A 36 8.46 3.99 -8.01
C TRP A 36 8.68 5.41 -7.52
N SER A 37 9.44 6.23 -8.27
CA SER A 37 9.61 7.66 -7.97
C SER A 37 8.30 8.42 -8.06
N PHE A 38 7.48 8.14 -9.06
CA PHE A 38 6.14 8.73 -9.18
C PHE A 38 5.27 8.40 -7.96
N PHE A 39 5.21 7.13 -7.56
CA PHE A 39 4.46 6.71 -6.37
C PHE A 39 5.03 7.29 -5.08
N PHE A 40 6.36 7.38 -4.98
CA PHE A 40 7.02 8.02 -3.84
C PHE A 40 6.58 9.46 -3.69
N GLY A 41 6.57 10.23 -4.77
CA GLY A 41 6.07 11.61 -4.79
C GLY A 41 4.60 11.73 -4.44
N LEU A 42 3.75 10.84 -4.99
CA LEU A 42 2.32 10.79 -4.65
C LEU A 42 2.11 10.59 -3.13
N VAL A 43 2.79 9.59 -2.53
CA VAL A 43 2.64 9.28 -1.11
C VAL A 43 3.18 10.40 -0.25
N LEU A 44 4.32 11.00 -0.61
CA LEU A 44 4.92 12.11 0.13
C LEU A 44 3.99 13.33 0.19
N ALA A 45 3.36 13.71 -0.94
CA ALA A 45 2.37 14.78 -0.96
C ALA A 45 1.11 14.42 -0.18
N SER A 46 0.68 13.16 -0.24
CA SER A 46 -0.48 12.69 0.52
C SER A 46 -0.23 12.74 2.03
N ILE A 47 0.99 12.44 2.51
CA ILE A 47 1.37 12.60 3.92
C ILE A 47 1.19 14.06 4.35
N TRP A 48 1.64 15.00 3.53
CA TRP A 48 1.47 16.43 3.79
C TRP A 48 -0.02 16.83 3.84
N SER A 49 -0.83 16.36 2.88
CA SER A 49 -2.27 16.62 2.84
C SER A 49 -3.01 16.06 4.05
N VAL A 50 -2.63 14.87 4.51
CA VAL A 50 -3.21 14.26 5.72
C VAL A 50 -2.73 14.98 6.97
N ALA A 51 -1.44 15.29 7.08
CA ALA A 51 -0.89 15.99 8.25
C ALA A 51 -1.47 17.40 8.45
N LYS A 52 -1.82 18.11 7.39
CA LYS A 52 -2.52 19.41 7.46
C LYS A 52 -3.87 19.35 8.19
N GLN A 53 -4.50 18.19 8.28
CA GLN A 53 -5.78 18.02 8.95
C GLN A 53 -5.64 17.95 10.49
N ILE A 54 -4.41 18.02 11.01
CA ILE A 54 -4.12 18.07 12.44
C ILE A 54 -4.25 19.53 12.90
N ASP A 55 -5.27 19.81 13.70
CA ASP A 55 -5.56 21.18 14.17
C ASP A 55 -4.57 21.65 15.24
N ARG A 56 -4.06 20.74 16.06
CA ARG A 56 -3.15 21.06 17.19
C ARG A 56 -2.00 20.07 17.27
N PHE A 57 -0.80 20.58 17.12
CA PHE A 57 0.43 19.82 17.33
C PHE A 57 0.81 19.85 18.82
N GLY A 58 0.87 18.67 19.42
CA GLY A 58 1.33 18.50 20.81
C GLY A 58 2.26 17.29 20.91
N PRO A 59 2.91 17.08 22.06
CA PRO A 59 3.85 15.97 22.24
C PRO A 59 3.21 14.60 22.01
N GLY A 60 1.94 14.42 22.36
CA GLY A 60 1.20 13.18 22.07
C GLY A 60 1.00 12.92 20.56
N VAL A 61 0.73 13.97 19.77
CA VAL A 61 0.58 13.88 18.30
C VAL A 61 1.92 13.49 17.68
N LEU A 62 3.01 14.15 18.07
CA LEU A 62 4.36 13.82 17.59
C LEU A 62 4.79 12.40 18.00
N GLY A 63 4.51 12.00 19.23
CA GLY A 63 4.81 10.66 19.73
C GLY A 63 4.07 9.57 18.93
N LEU A 64 2.79 9.75 18.66
CA LEU A 64 2.00 8.80 17.89
C LEU A 64 2.35 8.82 16.39
N PHE A 65 2.69 9.97 15.82
CA PHE A 65 3.24 10.06 14.48
C PHE A 65 4.53 9.25 14.34
N ALA A 66 5.47 9.44 15.28
CA ALA A 66 6.72 8.68 15.31
C ALA A 66 6.48 7.18 15.52
N ALA A 67 5.57 6.80 16.44
CA ALA A 67 5.21 5.41 16.68
C ALA A 67 4.60 4.75 15.43
N GLY A 68 3.71 5.44 14.73
CA GLY A 68 3.16 5.00 13.45
C GLY A 68 4.24 4.82 12.37
N THR A 69 5.17 5.77 12.28
CA THR A 69 6.30 5.71 11.34
C THR A 69 7.19 4.50 11.60
N VAL A 70 7.62 4.33 12.85
CA VAL A 70 8.48 3.21 13.25
C VAL A 70 7.76 1.88 13.06
N GLY A 71 6.47 1.80 13.44
CA GLY A 71 5.66 0.60 13.28
C GLY A 71 5.52 0.18 11.81
N ALA A 72 5.18 1.12 10.92
CA ALA A 72 5.07 0.84 9.50
C ALA A 72 6.43 0.50 8.86
N PHE A 73 7.48 1.22 9.22
CA PHE A 73 8.83 0.92 8.77
C PHE A 73 9.24 -0.50 9.18
N TRP A 74 9.01 -0.87 10.43
CA TRP A 74 9.31 -2.21 10.93
C TRP A 74 8.53 -3.28 10.16
N ILE A 75 7.24 -3.11 9.96
CA ILE A 75 6.41 -4.04 9.15
C ILE A 75 6.98 -4.21 7.74
N THR A 76 7.48 -3.14 7.11
CA THR A 76 8.03 -3.21 5.75
C THR A 76 9.41 -3.88 5.67
N THR A 77 10.09 -4.07 6.80
CA THR A 77 11.41 -4.74 6.88
C THR A 77 11.32 -6.18 7.34
N VAL A 78 10.18 -6.61 7.88
CA VAL A 78 9.99 -8.02 8.32
C VAL A 78 9.99 -8.94 7.11
N SER A 79 10.73 -10.04 7.23
CA SER A 79 10.73 -11.10 6.21
C SER A 79 9.48 -11.98 6.33
N PRO A 80 8.96 -12.48 5.21
CA PRO A 80 7.85 -13.42 5.22
C PRO A 80 8.15 -14.65 6.07
N SER A 81 7.17 -15.10 6.86
CA SER A 81 7.28 -16.30 7.70
C SER A 81 6.26 -17.35 7.25
N GLN A 82 6.58 -18.61 7.46
CA GLN A 82 5.61 -19.67 7.29
C GLN A 82 4.62 -19.67 8.46
N SER A 83 3.36 -19.88 8.17
CA SER A 83 2.29 -19.85 9.16
C SER A 83 1.34 -21.04 9.01
N PRO A 84 0.69 -21.49 10.11
CA PRO A 84 -0.15 -22.67 10.10
C PRO A 84 -1.37 -22.51 9.18
N GLU A 85 -1.84 -23.63 8.58
CA GLU A 85 -3.03 -23.64 7.72
C GLU A 85 -4.31 -24.00 8.49
N THR A 86 -4.40 -23.58 9.75
CA THR A 86 -5.55 -23.79 10.59
C THR A 86 -6.70 -22.84 10.22
N TRP A 87 -7.93 -23.29 10.39
CA TRP A 87 -9.14 -22.53 10.03
C TRP A 87 -9.20 -21.13 10.66
N TRP A 88 -8.83 -21.01 11.93
CA TRP A 88 -8.83 -19.73 12.65
C TRP A 88 -7.75 -18.79 12.12
N PHE A 89 -6.58 -19.32 11.69
CA PHE A 89 -5.51 -18.51 11.13
C PHE A 89 -5.86 -17.98 9.73
N ILE A 90 -6.59 -18.79 8.94
CA ILE A 90 -7.12 -18.35 7.63
C ILE A 90 -8.10 -17.19 7.82
N MET A 91 -9.04 -17.30 8.76
CA MET A 91 -9.96 -16.20 9.09
C MET A 91 -9.22 -14.95 9.57
N MET A 92 -8.25 -15.13 10.48
CA MET A 92 -7.45 -14.04 11.02
C MET A 92 -6.60 -13.36 9.93
N SER A 93 -6.05 -14.13 8.99
CA SER A 93 -5.31 -13.56 7.86
C SER A 93 -6.20 -12.71 6.94
N GLY A 94 -7.43 -13.12 6.69
CA GLY A 94 -8.42 -12.31 5.97
C GLY A 94 -8.76 -11.01 6.69
N ALA A 95 -8.99 -11.09 8.01
CA ALA A 95 -9.30 -9.92 8.83
C ALA A 95 -8.13 -8.92 8.86
N ILE A 96 -6.91 -9.39 9.09
CA ILE A 96 -5.72 -8.52 9.12
C ILE A 96 -5.41 -7.92 7.76
N ALA A 97 -5.55 -8.71 6.69
CA ALA A 97 -5.30 -8.23 5.33
C ALA A 97 -6.24 -7.09 4.94
N ILE A 98 -7.53 -7.22 5.23
CA ILE A 98 -8.50 -6.16 4.91
C ILE A 98 -8.31 -4.92 5.80
N CYS A 99 -7.97 -5.08 7.08
CA CYS A 99 -7.62 -3.96 7.97
C CYS A 99 -6.41 -3.19 7.43
N ALA A 100 -5.38 -3.91 6.97
CA ALA A 100 -4.20 -3.29 6.38
C ALA A 100 -4.51 -2.50 5.09
N MET A 101 -5.48 -2.94 4.28
CA MET A 101 -5.92 -2.19 3.09
C MET A 101 -6.61 -0.87 3.43
N ILE A 102 -7.22 -0.75 4.61
CA ILE A 102 -7.83 0.51 5.05
C ILE A 102 -6.75 1.48 5.54
N LEU A 103 -5.64 0.97 6.07
CA LEU A 103 -4.51 1.79 6.50
C LEU A 103 -3.76 2.31 5.28
N PRO A 104 -3.57 3.63 5.16
CA PRO A 104 -2.86 4.19 4.02
C PRO A 104 -1.38 3.77 4.04
N GLY A 105 -0.88 3.33 2.88
CA GLY A 105 0.53 2.98 2.69
C GLY A 105 0.87 1.49 2.86
N ILE A 106 -0.07 0.63 3.25
CA ILE A 106 0.14 -0.82 3.35
C ILE A 106 -0.90 -1.55 2.49
N SER A 107 -0.45 -2.54 1.72
CA SER A 107 -1.34 -3.36 0.91
C SER A 107 -1.68 -4.67 1.65
N GLY A 108 -2.94 -5.11 1.57
CA GLY A 108 -3.38 -6.37 2.18
C GLY A 108 -2.67 -7.59 1.58
N SER A 109 -2.35 -7.56 0.28
CA SER A 109 -1.57 -8.62 -0.36
C SER A 109 -0.14 -8.69 0.19
N PHE A 110 0.47 -7.56 0.52
CA PHE A 110 1.78 -7.53 1.19
C PHE A 110 1.70 -8.14 2.59
N ILE A 111 0.67 -7.83 3.36
CA ILE A 111 0.46 -8.46 4.68
C ILE A 111 0.24 -9.97 4.55
N LEU A 112 -0.54 -10.43 3.58
CA LEU A 112 -0.69 -11.86 3.29
C LEU A 112 0.64 -12.53 2.92
N LEU A 113 1.49 -11.82 2.17
CA LEU A 113 2.83 -12.29 1.84
C LEU A 113 3.69 -12.45 3.11
N LEU A 114 3.70 -11.45 3.99
CA LEU A 114 4.40 -11.49 5.28
C LEU A 114 3.92 -12.64 6.17
N MET A 115 2.61 -12.91 6.16
CA MET A 115 2.00 -14.02 6.88
C MET A 115 2.19 -15.38 6.19
N GLY A 116 2.87 -15.44 5.03
CA GLY A 116 3.06 -16.66 4.26
C GLY A 116 1.77 -17.25 3.68
N LYS A 117 0.68 -16.46 3.61
CA LYS A 117 -0.64 -16.91 3.14
C LYS A 117 -0.99 -16.46 1.73
N TYR A 118 -0.23 -15.58 1.13
CA TYR A 118 -0.54 -15.05 -0.19
C TYR A 118 -0.69 -16.15 -1.25
N ARG A 119 0.32 -17.04 -1.35
CA ARG A 119 0.30 -18.16 -2.30
C ARG A 119 -0.81 -19.15 -1.99
N PHE A 120 -0.99 -19.52 -0.72
CA PHE A 120 -2.03 -20.46 -0.26
C PHE A 120 -3.44 -19.97 -0.64
N ILE A 121 -3.74 -18.68 -0.45
CA ILE A 121 -5.05 -18.11 -0.82
C ILE A 121 -5.20 -18.04 -2.34
N LEU A 122 -4.16 -17.71 -3.10
CA LEU A 122 -4.22 -17.73 -4.57
C LEU A 122 -4.46 -19.15 -5.11
N GLU A 123 -3.78 -20.16 -4.58
CA GLU A 123 -3.98 -21.56 -4.95
C GLU A 123 -5.39 -22.04 -4.59
N ALA A 124 -5.92 -21.61 -3.44
CA ALA A 124 -7.31 -21.89 -3.06
C ALA A 124 -8.33 -21.25 -4.02
N LEU A 125 -8.08 -20.02 -4.48
CA LEU A 125 -8.93 -19.35 -5.47
C LEU A 125 -8.89 -20.06 -6.84
N HIS A 126 -7.71 -20.43 -7.34
CA HIS A 126 -7.57 -21.14 -8.61
C HIS A 126 -8.15 -22.57 -8.53
N GLY A 127 -7.95 -23.25 -7.40
CA GLY A 127 -8.46 -24.61 -7.16
C GLY A 127 -9.92 -24.65 -6.70
N LEU A 128 -10.62 -23.49 -6.64
CA LEU A 128 -12.01 -23.36 -6.17
C LEU A 128 -12.27 -24.06 -4.83
N ARG A 129 -11.30 -23.95 -3.90
CA ARG A 129 -11.43 -24.49 -2.54
C ARG A 129 -12.36 -23.60 -1.73
N PHE A 130 -13.65 -23.86 -1.83
CA PHE A 130 -14.71 -23.04 -1.21
C PHE A 130 -14.59 -22.99 0.32
N ASP A 131 -14.09 -24.03 0.97
CA ASP A 131 -13.82 -24.08 2.40
C ASP A 131 -12.87 -22.94 2.84
N VAL A 132 -11.73 -22.81 2.17
CA VAL A 132 -10.71 -21.79 2.44
C VAL A 132 -11.23 -20.39 2.07
N ILE A 133 -11.87 -20.28 0.88
CA ILE A 133 -12.40 -19.00 0.38
C ILE A 133 -13.47 -18.45 1.32
N LEU A 134 -14.37 -19.32 1.83
CA LEU A 134 -15.41 -18.91 2.75
C LEU A 134 -14.83 -18.44 4.09
N LEU A 135 -13.90 -19.22 4.67
CA LEU A 135 -13.25 -18.85 5.93
C LEU A 135 -12.51 -17.52 5.81
N PHE A 136 -11.75 -17.35 4.74
CA PHE A 136 -11.03 -16.10 4.45
C PHE A 136 -11.99 -14.92 4.29
N SER A 137 -13.09 -15.11 3.55
CA SER A 137 -14.11 -14.08 3.32
C SER A 137 -14.85 -13.68 4.59
N VAL A 138 -15.18 -14.65 5.45
CA VAL A 138 -15.76 -14.37 6.78
C VAL A 138 -14.80 -13.54 7.62
N GLY A 139 -13.50 -13.88 7.58
CA GLY A 139 -12.46 -13.09 8.22
C GLY A 139 -12.40 -11.66 7.68
N MET A 140 -12.45 -11.47 6.35
CA MET A 140 -12.48 -10.13 5.75
C MET A 140 -13.71 -9.32 6.19
N VAL A 141 -14.90 -9.91 6.18
CA VAL A 141 -16.13 -9.22 6.60
C VAL A 141 -16.04 -8.82 8.08
N ALA A 142 -15.59 -9.72 8.94
CA ALA A 142 -15.40 -9.42 10.36
C ALA A 142 -14.34 -8.33 10.58
N GLY A 143 -13.23 -8.39 9.83
CA GLY A 143 -12.17 -7.41 9.91
C GLY A 143 -12.60 -6.02 9.46
N ILE A 144 -13.24 -5.90 8.29
CA ILE A 144 -13.67 -4.59 7.77
C ILE A 144 -14.71 -3.95 8.67
N THR A 145 -15.69 -4.71 9.16
CA THR A 145 -16.72 -4.18 10.05
C THR A 145 -16.14 -3.73 11.38
N SER A 146 -15.36 -4.57 12.05
CA SER A 146 -14.75 -4.24 13.34
C SER A 146 -13.79 -3.06 13.24
N PHE A 147 -12.92 -3.08 12.24
CA PHE A 147 -11.91 -2.03 12.06
C PHE A 147 -12.52 -0.69 11.62
N SER A 148 -13.54 -0.72 10.76
CA SER A 148 -14.26 0.50 10.38
C SER A 148 -14.94 1.16 11.57
N HIS A 149 -15.57 0.40 12.46
CA HIS A 149 -16.15 0.92 13.70
C HIS A 149 -15.08 1.49 14.64
N LEU A 150 -13.97 0.77 14.81
CA LEU A 150 -12.84 1.25 15.61
C LEU A 150 -12.27 2.56 15.07
N LEU A 151 -12.00 2.62 13.76
CA LEU A 151 -11.44 3.80 13.11
C LEU A 151 -12.40 4.99 13.19
N HIS A 152 -13.71 4.75 12.99
CA HIS A 152 -14.72 5.78 13.13
C HIS A 152 -14.76 6.34 14.56
N TRP A 153 -14.76 5.47 15.57
CA TRP A 153 -14.72 5.88 16.98
C TRP A 153 -13.44 6.66 17.30
N LEU A 154 -12.27 6.21 16.84
CA LEU A 154 -11.00 6.90 17.03
C LEU A 154 -11.01 8.29 16.38
N LEU A 155 -11.53 8.42 15.16
CA LEU A 155 -11.63 9.70 14.46
C LEU A 155 -12.60 10.66 15.11
N GLN A 156 -13.68 10.17 15.74
CA GLN A 156 -14.61 11.01 16.49
C GLN A 156 -14.02 11.47 17.84
N ARG A 157 -13.35 10.56 18.55
CA ARG A 157 -12.90 10.82 19.93
C ARG A 157 -11.49 11.40 20.01
N TYR A 158 -10.59 10.96 19.12
CA TYR A 158 -9.16 11.26 19.14
C TYR A 158 -8.64 11.64 17.75
N ARG A 159 -9.36 12.53 17.06
CA ARG A 159 -9.11 12.86 15.65
C ARG A 159 -7.65 13.18 15.34
N ASN A 160 -7.04 14.14 16.04
CA ASN A 160 -5.67 14.56 15.77
C ASN A 160 -4.63 13.44 16.01
N LEU A 161 -4.84 12.64 17.05
CA LEU A 161 -3.96 11.50 17.36
C LEU A 161 -4.07 10.40 16.31
N THR A 162 -5.29 10.12 15.86
CA THR A 162 -5.56 9.11 14.82
C THR A 162 -4.95 9.54 13.48
N ILE A 163 -5.15 10.80 13.07
CA ILE A 163 -4.56 11.33 11.84
C ILE A 163 -3.03 11.29 11.92
N ALA A 164 -2.44 11.58 13.10
CA ALA A 164 -1.00 11.50 13.29
C ALA A 164 -0.46 10.08 13.11
N VAL A 165 -1.12 9.07 13.67
CA VAL A 165 -0.74 7.66 13.46
C VAL A 165 -0.84 7.29 11.99
N LEU A 166 -1.94 7.65 11.31
CA LEU A 166 -2.13 7.35 9.88
C LEU A 166 -1.08 8.03 8.99
N ALA A 167 -0.79 9.32 9.24
CA ALA A 167 0.26 10.03 8.53
C ALA A 167 1.66 9.42 8.81
N GLY A 168 1.92 9.01 10.05
CA GLY A 168 3.12 8.29 10.42
C GLY A 168 3.25 6.94 9.71
N PHE A 169 2.14 6.19 9.62
CA PHE A 169 2.09 4.94 8.85
C PHE A 169 2.46 5.16 7.37
N MET A 170 1.92 6.20 6.75
CA MET A 170 2.27 6.56 5.38
C MET A 170 3.77 6.89 5.26
N LEU A 171 4.34 7.63 6.21
CA LEU A 171 5.76 7.96 6.21
C LEU A 171 6.64 6.70 6.31
N GLY A 172 6.32 5.80 7.25
CA GLY A 172 7.04 4.54 7.42
C GLY A 172 6.95 3.63 6.20
N SER A 173 5.80 3.63 5.50
CA SER A 173 5.57 2.83 4.30
C SER A 173 6.37 3.32 3.07
N LEU A 174 6.89 4.57 3.07
CA LEU A 174 7.77 5.06 2.01
C LEU A 174 8.99 4.16 1.79
N ASN A 175 9.43 3.45 2.82
CA ASN A 175 10.46 2.42 2.70
C ASN A 175 10.12 1.38 1.61
N LYS A 176 8.83 1.00 1.47
CA LYS A 176 8.40 0.02 0.46
C LYS A 176 8.27 0.62 -0.94
N VAL A 177 8.11 1.93 -1.05
CA VAL A 177 7.94 2.66 -2.33
C VAL A 177 9.26 3.29 -2.79
N TRP A 178 10.37 3.01 -2.08
CA TRP A 178 11.68 3.55 -2.41
C TRP A 178 12.10 3.16 -3.84
N PRO A 179 12.58 4.10 -4.68
CA PRO A 179 12.83 3.83 -6.10
C PRO A 179 14.02 2.90 -6.36
N TRP A 180 15.09 3.04 -5.59
CA TRP A 180 16.34 2.27 -5.80
C TRP A 180 16.38 1.07 -4.88
N LYS A 181 15.96 -0.07 -5.39
CA LYS A 181 15.94 -1.34 -4.66
C LYS A 181 16.42 -2.49 -5.52
N VAL A 182 17.03 -3.46 -4.86
CA VAL A 182 17.49 -4.70 -5.49
C VAL A 182 16.82 -5.89 -4.81
N PRO A 183 16.38 -6.90 -5.56
CA PRO A 183 15.83 -8.11 -4.98
C PRO A 183 16.96 -8.90 -4.28
N ILE A 184 16.74 -9.28 -3.02
CA ILE A 184 17.64 -10.20 -2.29
C ILE A 184 17.17 -11.64 -2.45
N GLN A 185 15.85 -11.83 -2.38
CA GLN A 185 15.21 -13.14 -2.54
C GLN A 185 14.08 -13.01 -3.55
N THR A 186 13.98 -14.01 -4.42
CA THR A 186 12.93 -14.09 -5.42
C THR A 186 12.16 -15.41 -5.26
N TYR A 187 10.91 -15.41 -5.65
CA TYR A 187 10.10 -16.62 -5.77
C TYR A 187 9.53 -16.74 -7.18
N LEU A 188 9.33 -17.99 -7.62
CA LEU A 188 8.67 -18.28 -8.89
C LEU A 188 7.16 -18.28 -8.67
N ASP A 189 6.46 -17.51 -9.48
CA ASP A 189 5.00 -17.58 -9.51
C ASP A 189 4.54 -18.84 -10.29
N SER A 190 3.23 -19.14 -10.27
CA SER A 190 2.62 -20.27 -11.01
C SER A 190 2.80 -20.19 -12.54
N LYS A 191 3.21 -19.04 -13.07
CA LYS A 191 3.52 -18.80 -14.49
C LYS A 191 5.02 -18.84 -14.79
N GLY A 192 5.86 -19.21 -13.82
CA GLY A 192 7.31 -19.26 -13.99
C GLY A 192 8.01 -17.89 -14.01
N LYS A 193 7.33 -16.80 -13.65
CA LYS A 193 7.95 -15.48 -13.50
C LYS A 193 8.57 -15.31 -12.12
N LEU A 194 9.78 -14.77 -12.09
CA LEU A 194 10.47 -14.41 -10.85
C LEU A 194 9.87 -13.12 -10.29
N HIS A 195 9.40 -13.19 -9.05
CA HIS A 195 8.94 -12.03 -8.29
C HIS A 195 9.84 -11.79 -7.08
N PRO A 196 10.15 -10.54 -6.73
CA PRO A 196 10.93 -10.24 -5.54
C PRO A 196 10.13 -10.59 -4.29
N LEU A 197 10.70 -11.43 -3.43
CA LEU A 197 10.16 -11.74 -2.10
C LEU A 197 10.65 -10.73 -1.07
N THR A 198 11.96 -10.45 -1.09
CA THR A 198 12.61 -9.48 -0.22
C THR A 198 13.47 -8.56 -1.06
N GLU A 199 13.36 -7.27 -0.82
CA GLU A 199 14.09 -6.22 -1.52
C GLU A 199 14.95 -5.43 -0.52
N ARG A 200 16.09 -4.95 -0.96
CA ARG A 200 16.97 -4.05 -0.19
C ARG A 200 16.98 -2.67 -0.86
N ASN A 201 16.71 -1.65 -0.07
CA ASN A 201 16.82 -0.27 -0.51
C ASN A 201 18.27 0.18 -0.52
N LEU A 202 18.67 0.84 -1.59
CA LEU A 202 20.00 1.39 -1.79
C LEU A 202 19.90 2.90 -1.99
N PHE A 203 20.97 3.61 -1.70
CA PHE A 203 21.12 4.99 -2.16
C PHE A 203 21.41 5.02 -3.66
N PRO A 204 21.06 6.10 -4.40
CA PRO A 204 21.29 6.20 -5.84
C PRO A 204 22.74 5.90 -6.25
N SER A 205 23.72 6.43 -5.52
CA SER A 205 25.14 6.19 -5.77
C SER A 205 25.55 4.72 -5.57
N THR A 206 24.99 4.07 -4.56
CA THR A 206 25.25 2.64 -4.29
C THR A 206 24.51 1.75 -5.29
N TYR A 207 23.35 2.18 -5.79
CA TYR A 207 22.59 1.45 -6.79
C TYR A 207 23.40 1.27 -8.09
N GLU A 208 24.02 2.34 -8.58
CA GLU A 208 24.88 2.29 -9.78
C GLU A 208 26.06 1.34 -9.59
N SER A 209 26.75 1.40 -8.45
CA SER A 209 27.90 0.55 -8.17
C SER A 209 27.55 -0.93 -8.02
N VAL A 210 26.35 -1.26 -7.55
CA VAL A 210 25.92 -2.66 -7.31
C VAL A 210 25.27 -3.27 -8.55
N THR A 211 24.47 -2.49 -9.29
CA THR A 211 23.69 -3.02 -10.42
C THR A 211 24.33 -2.78 -11.78
N GLY A 212 25.25 -1.83 -11.88
CA GLY A 212 25.83 -1.37 -13.16
C GLY A 212 24.85 -0.56 -14.03
N TYR A 213 23.61 -0.30 -13.55
CA TYR A 213 22.63 0.52 -14.24
C TYR A 213 22.63 1.95 -13.69
N PRO A 214 22.40 2.98 -14.54
CA PRO A 214 22.33 4.36 -14.08
C PRO A 214 21.16 4.55 -13.10
N ALA A 215 21.41 5.30 -12.03
CA ALA A 215 20.37 5.57 -11.02
C ALA A 215 19.33 6.60 -11.48
N GLU A 216 19.56 7.30 -12.58
CA GLU A 216 18.66 8.29 -13.20
C GLU A 216 18.04 9.27 -12.18
N TRP A 217 18.81 9.63 -11.14
CA TRP A 217 18.30 10.38 -9.98
C TRP A 217 17.63 11.72 -10.37
N GLY A 218 18.11 12.39 -11.43
CA GLY A 218 17.53 13.64 -11.92
C GLY A 218 16.11 13.42 -12.49
N MET A 219 15.93 12.39 -13.33
CA MET A 219 14.63 12.02 -13.87
C MET A 219 13.70 11.47 -12.76
N ALA A 220 14.23 10.68 -11.86
CA ALA A 220 13.52 10.16 -10.70
C ALA A 220 12.93 11.30 -9.83
N LEU A 221 13.73 12.34 -9.57
CA LEU A 221 13.28 13.52 -8.82
C LEU A 221 12.19 14.28 -9.57
N LEU A 222 12.36 14.52 -10.88
CA LEU A 222 11.34 15.19 -11.70
C LEU A 222 10.01 14.44 -11.68
N VAL A 223 10.06 13.12 -11.86
CA VAL A 223 8.85 12.27 -11.85
C VAL A 223 8.22 12.20 -10.46
N ALA A 224 9.01 12.19 -9.38
CA ALA A 224 8.50 12.31 -8.02
C ALA A 224 7.79 13.65 -7.78
N LEU A 225 8.37 14.76 -8.26
CA LEU A 225 7.73 16.07 -8.19
C LEU A 225 6.43 16.13 -9.00
N MET A 226 6.38 15.48 -10.17
CA MET A 226 5.12 15.36 -10.94
C MET A 226 4.05 14.60 -10.16
N GLY A 227 4.40 13.47 -9.52
CA GLY A 227 3.49 12.73 -8.65
C GLY A 227 2.97 13.59 -7.50
N ALA A 228 3.86 14.31 -6.83
CA ALA A 228 3.49 15.22 -5.75
C ALA A 228 2.59 16.36 -6.24
N ALA A 229 2.92 16.99 -7.37
CA ALA A 229 2.13 18.06 -7.97
C ALA A 229 0.72 17.59 -8.33
N LEU A 230 0.58 16.37 -8.84
CA LEU A 230 -0.73 15.79 -9.16
C LEU A 230 -1.65 15.72 -7.93
N VAL A 231 -1.15 15.24 -6.79
CA VAL A 231 -1.95 15.21 -5.54
C VAL A 231 -2.36 16.61 -5.12
N LEU A 232 -1.43 17.56 -5.10
CA LEU A 232 -1.70 18.93 -4.67
C LEU A 232 -2.69 19.64 -5.61
N LEU A 233 -2.64 19.36 -6.91
CA LEU A 233 -3.60 19.89 -7.88
C LEU A 233 -5.00 19.31 -7.64
N LEU A 234 -5.12 18.00 -7.46
CA LEU A 234 -6.39 17.34 -7.18
C LEU A 234 -7.01 17.84 -5.87
N GLU A 235 -6.21 18.05 -4.82
CA GLU A 235 -6.66 18.63 -3.56
C GLU A 235 -7.22 20.05 -3.77
N ARG A 236 -6.51 20.90 -4.51
CA ARG A 236 -6.99 22.27 -4.82
C ARG A 236 -8.27 22.28 -5.64
N MET A 237 -8.43 21.36 -6.58
CA MET A 237 -9.65 21.24 -7.37
C MET A 237 -10.83 20.74 -6.53
N GLY A 238 -10.58 19.82 -5.60
CA GLY A 238 -11.59 19.30 -4.67
C GLY A 238 -12.08 20.38 -3.69
N SER A 239 -11.17 21.16 -3.12
CA SER A 239 -11.50 22.22 -2.17
C SER A 239 -12.31 23.38 -2.79
N ARG A 240 -12.13 23.66 -4.09
CA ARG A 240 -12.91 24.69 -4.81
C ARG A 240 -14.37 24.31 -5.07
N LYS A 241 -14.71 23.00 -5.04
CA LYS A 241 -16.10 22.54 -5.25
C LYS A 241 -16.93 22.51 -3.96
N SER A 242 -16.29 22.68 -2.81
CA SER A 242 -16.92 22.61 -1.48
C SER A 242 -17.16 24.01 -0.89
N ALA A 243 -16.74 25.07 -1.56
CA ALA A 243 -17.00 26.47 -1.24
C ALA A 243 -18.05 27.05 -2.20
#